data_1d46c18357ab5778d45a6ac9cfd18178
#
_entry.id   1d46c18357ab5778d45a6ac9cfd18178
#
_cell.length_a   1.000
_cell.length_b   1.000
_cell.length_c   1.000
_cell.angle_alpha   90.00
_cell.angle_beta   90.00
_cell.angle_gamma   90.00
#
_symmetry.space_group_name_H-M   'P 1'
#
loop_
_entity.id
_entity.type
_entity.pdbx_description
1 polymer ?
#
loop_
_entity_poly.entity_id
_entity_poly.type
_entity_poly.pdbx_seq_one_letter_code
_entity_poly.pdbx_strand_id
1 'polypeptide(L)'
;MSRLAVIATATEARPTRSLRWPRRAAAQVSAACLLLGLLAGCAEEPLPQRRLTVDDCLRHVELDRIKEAIQRCDAVVKAFPREPQPLNERFLLHSLAGDDAAACRDIAAAVKLAQKVPQARLDRLLRNDLKLRSESCRN
;
A
#
# COMPACT_ATOMS: atom_id res chain seq x y z
N MET A 1 37.95 -20.10 -30.63
CA MET A 1 38.75 -21.16 -30.00
C MET A 1 38.26 -21.22 -28.56
N SER A 2 37.21 -21.94 -28.33
CA SER A 2 37.08 -23.28 -27.75
C SER A 2 37.67 -23.42 -26.34
N ARG A 3 36.81 -23.63 -25.36
CA ARG A 3 36.80 -24.80 -24.49
C ARG A 3 35.56 -24.79 -23.58
N LEU A 4 34.66 -25.71 -23.88
CA LEU A 4 33.62 -26.24 -23.03
C LEU A 4 34.26 -27.10 -21.94
N ALA A 5 33.97 -26.86 -20.67
CA ALA A 5 34.26 -27.76 -19.56
C ALA A 5 32.94 -28.36 -19.08
N VAL A 6 32.79 -29.66 -19.38
CA VAL A 6 31.71 -30.55 -18.90
C VAL A 6 32.07 -30.95 -17.48
N ILE A 7 31.26 -30.62 -16.49
CA ILE A 7 31.37 -31.14 -15.12
C ILE A 7 30.36 -32.27 -14.97
N ALA A 8 30.87 -33.50 -14.84
CA ALA A 8 30.13 -34.71 -14.54
C ALA A 8 29.68 -34.70 -13.08
N THR A 9 28.38 -34.82 -12.84
CA THR A 9 27.80 -35.01 -11.51
C THR A 9 27.76 -36.51 -11.19
N ALA A 10 28.54 -36.88 -10.17
CA ALA A 10 28.49 -38.21 -9.59
C ALA A 10 27.24 -38.38 -8.74
N THR A 11 26.39 -39.29 -9.12
CA THR A 11 25.20 -39.71 -8.37
C THR A 11 25.63 -40.68 -7.27
N GLU A 12 25.63 -40.21 -6.02
CA GLU A 12 25.91 -41.03 -4.85
C GLU A 12 24.63 -41.62 -4.28
N ALA A 13 24.43 -42.93 -4.48
CA ALA A 13 23.29 -43.68 -3.96
C ALA A 13 23.46 -43.93 -2.46
N ARG A 14 22.58 -43.37 -1.64
CA ARG A 14 22.47 -43.64 -0.20
C ARG A 14 21.70 -44.97 0.03
N PRO A 15 22.21 -45.88 0.90
CA PRO A 15 21.49 -47.09 1.25
C PRO A 15 20.29 -46.79 2.14
N THR A 16 19.12 -47.24 1.76
CA THR A 16 17.88 -47.19 2.54
C THR A 16 17.94 -48.17 3.71
N ARG A 17 18.19 -47.69 4.92
CA ARG A 17 17.96 -48.46 6.15
C ARG A 17 16.46 -48.59 6.37
N SER A 18 15.93 -49.80 6.12
CA SER A 18 14.56 -50.18 6.48
C SER A 18 14.41 -50.24 8.00
N LEU A 19 13.88 -49.20 8.62
CA LEU A 19 13.46 -49.23 10.01
C LEU A 19 12.16 -50.01 10.13
N ARG A 20 12.28 -51.30 10.61
CA ARG A 20 11.11 -52.10 10.97
C ARG A 20 10.45 -51.49 12.23
N TRP A 21 9.40 -50.73 12.04
CA TRP A 21 8.57 -50.19 13.14
C TRP A 21 7.59 -51.28 13.62
N PRO A 22 7.45 -51.52 14.95
CA PRO A 22 6.52 -52.52 15.47
C PRO A 22 5.07 -52.10 15.20
N ARG A 23 4.31 -52.97 14.55
CA ARG A 23 2.93 -52.77 14.07
C ARG A 23 1.89 -52.38 15.15
N ARG A 24 2.25 -52.33 16.44
CA ARG A 24 1.32 -52.03 17.55
C ARG A 24 1.34 -50.55 18.00
N ALA A 25 2.29 -49.74 17.53
CA ALA A 25 2.34 -48.28 17.88
C ALA A 25 1.61 -47.38 16.86
N ALA A 26 1.17 -47.91 15.72
CA ALA A 26 0.56 -47.10 14.65
C ALA A 26 -0.90 -46.68 14.90
N ALA A 27 -1.61 -47.38 15.83
CA ALA A 27 -3.05 -47.15 16.03
C ALA A 27 -3.36 -45.99 16.99
N GLN A 28 -2.42 -45.59 17.86
CA GLN A 28 -2.67 -44.52 18.83
C GLN A 28 -2.23 -43.13 18.36
N VAL A 29 -1.35 -43.04 17.35
CA VAL A 29 -0.86 -41.75 16.83
C VAL A 29 -1.88 -41.10 15.89
N SER A 30 -2.74 -41.89 15.23
CA SER A 30 -3.72 -41.39 14.27
C SER A 30 -4.87 -40.57 14.89
N ALA A 31 -5.27 -40.88 16.14
CA ALA A 31 -6.36 -40.16 16.82
C ALA A 31 -5.93 -38.80 17.36
N ALA A 32 -4.68 -38.66 17.78
CA ALA A 32 -4.15 -37.40 18.29
C ALA A 32 -3.89 -36.37 17.19
N CYS A 33 -3.46 -36.80 15.99
CA CYS A 33 -3.25 -35.91 14.85
C CYS A 33 -4.56 -35.38 14.25
N LEU A 34 -5.67 -36.13 14.32
CA LEU A 34 -6.98 -35.68 13.85
C LEU A 34 -7.60 -34.59 14.73
N LEU A 35 -7.31 -34.59 16.03
CA LEU A 35 -7.81 -33.54 16.94
C LEU A 35 -6.98 -32.23 16.89
N LEU A 36 -5.69 -32.32 16.57
CA LEU A 36 -4.85 -31.12 16.38
C LEU A 36 -5.09 -30.41 15.02
N GLY A 37 -5.57 -31.14 14.01
CA GLY A 37 -5.87 -30.57 12.68
C GLY A 37 -7.09 -29.64 12.65
N LEU A 38 -7.99 -29.73 13.64
CA LEU A 38 -9.21 -28.91 13.72
C LEU A 38 -8.96 -27.53 14.35
N LEU A 39 -7.78 -27.27 14.93
CA LEU A 39 -7.38 -26.00 15.51
C LEU A 39 -6.48 -25.15 14.58
N ALA A 40 -6.15 -25.66 13.39
CA ALA A 40 -5.59 -24.81 12.33
C ALA A 40 -6.72 -23.93 11.78
N GLY A 41 -7.13 -22.95 12.59
CA GLY A 41 -7.99 -21.87 12.14
C GLY A 41 -7.38 -21.26 10.90
N CYS A 42 -8.21 -20.95 9.92
CA CYS A 42 -7.82 -20.22 8.72
C CYS A 42 -6.95 -19.03 9.15
N ALA A 43 -5.65 -19.13 8.99
CA ALA A 43 -4.79 -17.97 9.02
C ALA A 43 -5.21 -17.14 7.82
N GLU A 44 -5.98 -16.10 8.07
CA GLU A 44 -6.39 -15.13 7.07
C GLU A 44 -5.10 -14.54 6.53
N GLU A 45 -4.77 -14.92 5.31
CA GLU A 45 -3.57 -14.44 4.63
C GLU A 45 -3.72 -12.91 4.53
N PRO A 46 -2.78 -12.10 5.07
CA PRO A 46 -2.93 -10.66 5.05
C PRO A 46 -3.03 -10.23 3.59
N LEU A 47 -4.15 -9.59 3.24
CA LEU A 47 -4.37 -9.04 1.90
C LEU A 47 -3.15 -8.22 1.50
N PRO A 48 -2.63 -8.38 0.28
CA PRO A 48 -1.48 -7.64 -0.19
C PRO A 48 -1.74 -6.15 0.00
N GLN A 49 -0.94 -5.50 0.85
CA GLN A 49 -1.08 -4.09 1.14
C GLN A 49 -0.88 -3.32 -0.17
N ARG A 50 -1.95 -2.72 -0.65
CA ARG A 50 -1.92 -1.90 -1.85
C ARG A 50 -0.94 -0.73 -1.64
N ARG A 51 -0.06 -0.50 -2.60
CA ARG A 51 0.82 0.66 -2.59
C ARG A 51 0.00 1.94 -2.71
N LEU A 52 0.34 2.94 -1.90
CA LEU A 52 -0.26 4.27 -2.00
C LEU A 52 0.00 4.87 -3.38
N THR A 53 -0.99 5.57 -3.90
CA THR A 53 -0.92 6.34 -5.14
C THR A 53 -1.30 7.80 -4.86
N VAL A 54 -0.96 8.71 -5.76
CA VAL A 54 -1.29 10.14 -5.64
C VAL A 54 -2.80 10.41 -5.54
N ASP A 55 -3.62 9.49 -6.08
CA ASP A 55 -5.09 9.61 -6.14
C ASP A 55 -5.80 9.02 -4.91
N ASP A 56 -5.06 8.62 -3.88
CA ASP A 56 -5.65 7.90 -2.75
C ASP A 56 -6.28 8.82 -1.68
N CYS A 57 -6.04 10.13 -1.73
CA CYS A 57 -6.60 11.09 -0.76
C CYS A 57 -8.12 11.10 -0.73
N LEU A 58 -8.77 11.10 -1.90
CA LEU A 58 -10.23 11.17 -2.01
C LEU A 58 -10.90 9.79 -2.15
N ARG A 59 -10.14 8.71 -1.98
CA ARG A 59 -10.70 7.37 -2.06
C ARG A 59 -11.50 7.03 -0.81
N HIS A 60 -12.74 6.60 -0.99
CA HIS A 60 -13.65 6.19 0.09
C HIS A 60 -13.79 7.26 1.20
N VAL A 61 -14.12 8.49 0.81
CA VAL A 61 -14.39 9.58 1.75
C VAL A 61 -15.82 9.43 2.27
N GLU A 62 -15.95 9.35 3.59
CA GLU A 62 -17.21 9.36 4.32
C GLU A 62 -17.28 10.65 5.14
N LEU A 63 -18.34 11.45 4.95
CA LEU A 63 -18.43 12.79 5.54
C LEU A 63 -18.52 12.77 7.06
N ASP A 64 -19.13 11.75 7.64
CA ASP A 64 -19.21 11.52 9.07
C ASP A 64 -17.86 11.13 9.69
N ARG A 65 -16.91 10.65 8.85
CA ARG A 65 -15.54 10.27 9.23
C ARG A 65 -14.47 11.10 8.53
N ILE A 66 -14.76 12.37 8.27
CA ILE A 66 -13.86 13.25 7.52
C ILE A 66 -12.45 13.35 8.12
N LYS A 67 -12.32 13.28 9.45
CA LYS A 67 -11.01 13.29 10.13
C LYS A 67 -10.14 12.10 9.75
N GLU A 68 -10.73 10.92 9.57
CA GLU A 68 -10.00 9.74 9.12
C GLU A 68 -9.57 9.88 7.65
N ALA A 69 -10.39 10.49 6.81
CA ALA A 69 -10.02 10.80 5.43
C ALA A 69 -8.82 11.74 5.37
N ILE A 70 -8.78 12.78 6.23
CA ILE A 70 -7.64 13.69 6.36
C ILE A 70 -6.37 12.91 6.76
N GLN A 71 -6.45 12.06 7.78
CA GLN A 71 -5.30 11.25 8.23
C GLN A 71 -4.77 10.32 7.12
N ARG A 72 -5.66 9.70 6.34
CA ARG A 72 -5.23 8.90 5.18
C ARG A 72 -4.54 9.76 4.13
N CYS A 73 -5.08 10.94 3.85
CA CYS A 73 -4.47 11.88 2.90
C CYS A 73 -3.12 12.41 3.40
N ASP A 74 -2.92 12.58 4.72
CA ASP A 74 -1.62 12.92 5.30
C ASP A 74 -0.54 11.90 4.93
N ALA A 75 -0.89 10.62 4.94
CA ALA A 75 0.03 9.56 4.50
C ALA A 75 0.38 9.69 3.00
N VAL A 76 -0.60 10.05 2.15
CA VAL A 76 -0.37 10.30 0.72
C VAL A 76 0.54 11.51 0.50
N VAL A 77 0.24 12.64 1.14
CA VAL A 77 1.07 13.86 1.07
C VAL A 77 2.51 13.57 1.51
N LYS A 78 2.69 12.78 2.57
CA LYS A 78 4.02 12.37 3.04
C LYS A 78 4.73 11.45 2.05
N ALA A 79 4.01 10.56 1.39
CA ALA A 79 4.57 9.64 0.40
C ALA A 79 4.95 10.35 -0.92
N PHE A 80 4.22 11.43 -1.27
CA PHE A 80 4.40 12.17 -2.52
C PHE A 80 4.68 13.67 -2.28
N PRO A 81 5.79 14.03 -1.61
CA PRO A 81 6.03 15.40 -1.14
C PRO A 81 6.31 16.42 -2.26
N ARG A 82 6.48 15.97 -3.49
CA ARG A 82 6.74 16.82 -4.66
C ARG A 82 5.54 16.98 -5.58
N GLU A 83 4.47 16.24 -5.32
CA GLU A 83 3.26 16.25 -6.13
C GLU A 83 2.26 17.27 -5.57
N PRO A 84 1.74 18.19 -6.38
CA PRO A 84 0.75 19.19 -5.93
C PRO A 84 -0.64 18.59 -5.71
N GLN A 85 -0.98 17.49 -6.38
CA GLN A 85 -2.32 16.89 -6.37
C GLN A 85 -2.78 16.46 -4.97
N PRO A 86 -2.00 15.71 -4.15
CA PRO A 86 -2.45 15.32 -2.81
C PRO A 86 -2.77 16.51 -1.90
N LEU A 87 -2.02 17.61 -2.00
CA LEU A 87 -2.31 18.83 -1.25
C LEU A 87 -3.59 19.50 -1.74
N ASN A 88 -3.82 19.52 -3.07
CA ASN A 88 -5.06 20.02 -3.66
C ASN A 88 -6.28 19.20 -3.24
N GLU A 89 -6.12 17.88 -3.07
CA GLU A 89 -7.18 16.99 -2.58
C GLU A 89 -7.40 17.17 -1.06
N ARG A 90 -6.33 17.33 -0.27
CA ARG A 90 -6.45 17.57 1.17
C ARG A 90 -7.08 18.92 1.49
N PHE A 91 -6.88 19.93 0.65
CA PHE A 91 -7.64 21.17 0.70
C PHE A 91 -9.15 20.91 0.76
N LEU A 92 -9.69 20.03 -0.10
CA LEU A 92 -11.13 19.70 -0.08
C LEU A 92 -11.54 19.05 1.23
N LEU A 93 -10.74 18.12 1.75
CA LEU A 93 -11.05 17.44 3.01
C LEU A 93 -11.06 18.42 4.19
N HIS A 94 -10.10 19.35 4.24
CA HIS A 94 -10.08 20.39 5.26
C HIS A 94 -11.26 21.36 5.12
N SER A 95 -11.62 21.76 3.90
CA SER A 95 -12.80 22.61 3.64
C SER A 95 -14.08 21.92 4.08
N LEU A 96 -14.25 20.61 3.81
CA LEU A 96 -15.39 19.82 4.26
C LEU A 96 -15.43 19.66 5.78
N ALA A 97 -14.27 19.67 6.43
CA ALA A 97 -14.16 19.64 7.89
C ALA A 97 -14.37 21.01 8.55
N GLY A 98 -14.51 22.10 7.77
CA GLY A 98 -14.62 23.47 8.27
C GLY A 98 -13.29 24.09 8.74
N ASP A 99 -12.14 23.46 8.38
CA ASP A 99 -10.81 24.01 8.69
C ASP A 99 -10.26 24.77 7.47
N ASP A 100 -10.82 25.94 7.22
CA ASP A 100 -10.43 26.81 6.10
C ASP A 100 -8.96 27.25 6.19
N ALA A 101 -8.45 27.43 7.42
CA ALA A 101 -7.06 27.80 7.60
C ALA A 101 -6.09 26.69 7.15
N ALA A 102 -6.38 25.43 7.46
CA ALA A 102 -5.59 24.29 6.96
C ALA A 102 -5.76 24.15 5.44
N ALA A 103 -6.99 24.26 4.93
CA ALA A 103 -7.26 24.19 3.50
C ALA A 103 -6.43 25.25 2.74
N CYS A 104 -6.42 26.49 3.19
CA CYS A 104 -5.67 27.55 2.53
C CYS A 104 -4.15 27.37 2.63
N ARG A 105 -3.64 26.77 3.69
CA ARG A 105 -2.22 26.39 3.76
C ARG A 105 -1.85 25.34 2.71
N ASP A 106 -2.72 24.34 2.54
CA ASP A 106 -2.49 23.25 1.58
C ASP A 106 -2.50 23.77 0.14
N ILE A 107 -3.50 24.59 -0.22
CA ILE A 107 -3.55 25.13 -1.59
C ILE A 107 -2.37 26.05 -1.90
N ALA A 108 -1.92 26.84 -0.94
CA ALA A 108 -0.73 27.67 -1.10
C ALA A 108 0.53 26.81 -1.33
N ALA A 109 0.66 25.70 -0.62
CA ALA A 109 1.76 24.76 -0.82
C ALA A 109 1.66 24.05 -2.18
N ALA A 110 0.45 23.61 -2.57
CA ALA A 110 0.21 22.97 -3.86
C ALA A 110 0.57 23.88 -5.04
N VAL A 111 0.19 25.16 -4.98
CA VAL A 111 0.55 26.16 -6.00
C VAL A 111 2.07 26.33 -6.12
N LYS A 112 2.79 26.39 -4.99
CA LYS A 112 4.26 26.47 -4.99
C LYS A 112 4.92 25.23 -5.63
N LEU A 113 4.36 24.05 -5.41
CA LEU A 113 4.84 22.82 -6.08
C LEU A 113 4.53 22.84 -7.57
N ALA A 114 3.32 23.22 -7.95
CA ALA A 114 2.88 23.30 -9.36
C ALA A 114 3.72 24.25 -10.19
N GLN A 115 4.22 25.36 -9.61
CA GLN A 115 5.12 26.30 -10.27
C GLN A 115 6.47 25.68 -10.67
N LYS A 116 6.87 24.59 -10.01
CA LYS A 116 8.12 23.86 -10.32
C LYS A 116 7.94 22.81 -11.40
N VAL A 117 6.69 22.52 -11.78
CA VAL A 117 6.35 21.53 -12.81
C VAL A 117 6.14 22.25 -14.15
N PRO A 118 6.72 21.77 -15.26
CA PRO A 118 6.43 22.32 -16.59
C PRO A 118 4.92 22.30 -16.85
N GLN A 119 4.36 23.41 -17.32
CA GLN A 119 2.91 23.57 -17.54
C GLN A 119 2.30 22.48 -18.45
N ALA A 120 3.08 21.97 -19.41
CA ALA A 120 2.66 20.89 -20.30
C ALA A 120 2.50 19.53 -19.57
N ARG A 121 3.12 19.37 -18.41
CA ARG A 121 3.04 18.12 -17.59
C ARG A 121 1.99 18.20 -16.50
N LEU A 122 1.54 19.40 -16.17
CA LEU A 122 0.51 19.59 -15.16
C LEU A 122 -0.86 19.35 -15.79
N ASP A 123 -1.64 18.47 -15.20
CA ASP A 123 -3.01 18.21 -15.66
C ASP A 123 -3.83 19.51 -15.72
N ARG A 124 -4.66 19.65 -16.76
CA ARG A 124 -5.45 20.86 -16.99
C ARG A 124 -6.48 21.10 -15.89
N LEU A 125 -7.10 20.04 -15.40
CA LEU A 125 -8.10 20.14 -14.33
C LEU A 125 -7.43 20.59 -13.04
N LEU A 126 -6.32 19.98 -12.66
CA LEU A 126 -5.55 20.37 -11.50
C LEU A 126 -5.11 21.84 -11.56
N ARG A 127 -4.66 22.34 -12.71
CA ARG A 127 -4.31 23.75 -12.88
C ARG A 127 -5.48 24.68 -12.61
N ASN A 128 -6.66 24.34 -13.13
CA ASN A 128 -7.86 25.14 -12.91
C ASN A 128 -8.28 25.12 -11.45
N ASP A 129 -8.24 23.95 -10.80
CA ASP A 129 -8.52 23.78 -9.39
C ASP A 129 -7.60 24.64 -8.52
N LEU A 130 -6.29 24.55 -8.75
CA LEU A 130 -5.29 25.34 -8.02
C LEU A 130 -5.56 26.85 -8.13
N LYS A 131 -5.91 27.31 -9.34
CA LYS A 131 -6.25 28.72 -9.58
C LYS A 131 -7.49 29.12 -8.76
N LEU A 132 -8.61 28.43 -8.95
CA LEU A 132 -9.89 28.76 -8.30
C LEU A 132 -9.80 28.73 -6.78
N ARG A 133 -9.19 27.65 -6.24
CA ARG A 133 -9.06 27.50 -4.78
C ARG A 133 -8.09 28.49 -4.16
N SER A 134 -7.00 28.83 -4.86
CA SER A 134 -6.11 29.89 -4.37
C SER A 134 -6.76 31.26 -4.38
N GLU A 135 -7.71 31.52 -5.29
CA GLU A 135 -8.51 32.74 -5.31
C GLU A 135 -9.49 32.81 -4.14
N SER A 136 -10.16 31.67 -3.81
CA SER A 136 -11.06 31.61 -2.65
C SER A 136 -10.36 31.86 -1.31
N CYS A 137 -9.07 31.51 -1.20
CA CYS A 137 -8.28 31.76 0.02
C CYS A 137 -7.70 33.18 0.13
N ARG A 138 -7.93 34.07 -0.85
CA ARG A 138 -7.47 35.45 -0.81
C ARG A 138 -8.56 36.46 -0.39
N ASN A 139 -9.80 36.00 -0.40
CA ASN A 139 -10.98 36.74 -0.03
C ASN A 139 -11.30 36.51 1.46
#